data_1a8b696d905e88cc72247981bbee6854
#
_entry.id   1a8b696d905e88cc72247981bbee6854
#
_cell.length_a   1.000
_cell.length_b   1.000
_cell.length_c   1.000
_cell.angle_alpha   90.00
_cell.angle_beta   90.00
_cell.angle_gamma   90.00
#
_symmetry.space_group_name_H-M   'P 1'
#
loop_
_entity.id
_entity.type
_entity.pdbx_description
1 polymer ?
#
loop_
_entity_poly.entity_id
_entity_poly.type
_entity_poly.pdbx_seq_one_letter_code
_entity_poly.pdbx_strand_id
1 'polypeptide(L)'
;MKYLFCTICIATSLFATGCLTGNLAGPGNSASLSLFNGKDLTGWKAIDFGGQGEVSVKDGNLILGAGELMTGVVFTEEPPARMNYEISLEAKRVEGDDFFCGLTFPVGTNCVSLIVGGWGGVVTGISSVNYLDASENESTAVLKFDKQRWYAIRVQVIPGRLKVWLDNEEIIDLETTDKHLGVRPGDIELCQPLGICSWQTEGAIRKVRMKMLKSSE
;
A
#
# COMPACT_ATOMS: atom_id res chain seq x y z
N MET A 1 54.86 -26.65 -71.75
CA MET A 1 53.42 -26.98 -71.65
C MET A 1 53.08 -27.19 -70.18
N LYS A 2 52.60 -26.17 -69.49
CA LYS A 2 52.09 -26.26 -68.08
C LYS A 2 50.83 -25.43 -68.02
N TYR A 3 49.72 -26.07 -67.83
CA TYR A 3 48.43 -25.49 -67.71
C TYR A 3 48.24 -24.96 -66.27
N LEU A 4 47.95 -23.68 -66.16
CA LEU A 4 47.61 -23.01 -64.87
C LEU A 4 46.11 -23.03 -64.72
N PHE A 5 45.60 -23.76 -63.73
CA PHE A 5 44.18 -23.76 -63.35
C PHE A 5 43.93 -22.66 -62.39
N CYS A 6 43.11 -21.70 -62.78
CA CYS A 6 42.65 -20.62 -61.94
C CYS A 6 41.36 -21.10 -61.24
N THR A 7 41.42 -21.25 -59.89
CA THR A 7 40.29 -21.63 -59.09
C THR A 7 39.56 -20.36 -58.63
N ILE A 8 38.34 -20.13 -59.11
CA ILE A 8 37.48 -19.05 -58.69
C ILE A 8 36.78 -19.46 -57.40
N CYS A 9 37.10 -18.81 -56.26
CA CYS A 9 36.35 -18.95 -55.03
C CYS A 9 35.11 -18.04 -55.08
N ILE A 10 33.94 -18.65 -55.13
CA ILE A 10 32.67 -17.95 -54.98
C ILE A 10 32.37 -17.86 -53.47
N ALA A 11 32.43 -16.66 -52.92
CA ALA A 11 32.02 -16.38 -51.55
C ALA A 11 30.48 -16.21 -51.49
N THR A 12 29.80 -17.19 -50.95
CA THR A 12 28.38 -17.13 -50.65
C THR A 12 28.18 -16.42 -49.30
N SER A 13 27.72 -15.18 -49.36
CA SER A 13 27.28 -14.44 -48.17
C SER A 13 25.93 -14.97 -47.68
N LEU A 14 25.93 -15.66 -46.53
CA LEU A 14 24.70 -15.99 -45.79
C LEU A 14 24.19 -14.70 -45.11
N PHE A 15 23.05 -14.21 -45.57
CA PHE A 15 22.25 -13.25 -44.81
C PHE A 15 21.55 -13.99 -43.67
N ALA A 16 22.02 -13.80 -42.45
CA ALA A 16 21.31 -14.23 -41.25
C ALA A 16 20.14 -13.23 -40.99
N THR A 17 18.93 -13.67 -41.32
CA THR A 17 17.70 -12.97 -40.93
C THR A 17 17.51 -13.17 -39.43
N GLY A 18 17.94 -12.19 -38.64
CA GLY A 18 17.65 -12.13 -37.21
C GLY A 18 16.15 -11.95 -36.99
N CYS A 19 15.45 -13.01 -36.59
CA CYS A 19 14.11 -12.89 -36.02
C CYS A 19 14.21 -12.12 -34.69
N LEU A 20 13.78 -10.87 -34.70
CA LEU A 20 13.45 -10.12 -33.50
C LEU A 20 12.21 -10.78 -32.87
N THR A 21 12.44 -11.72 -31.95
CA THR A 21 11.39 -12.18 -31.06
C THR A 21 11.10 -11.06 -30.08
N GLY A 22 10.19 -10.17 -30.46
CA GLY A 22 9.58 -9.25 -29.52
C GLY A 22 8.91 -10.06 -28.42
N ASN A 23 9.43 -9.97 -27.20
CA ASN A 23 8.73 -10.47 -26.02
C ASN A 23 7.42 -9.71 -25.93
N LEU A 24 6.35 -10.30 -26.43
CA LEU A 24 4.99 -9.87 -26.12
C LEU A 24 4.78 -10.15 -24.64
N ALA A 25 4.87 -9.12 -23.83
CA ALA A 25 4.43 -9.18 -22.44
C ALA A 25 2.99 -9.72 -22.44
N GLY A 26 2.80 -10.85 -21.80
CA GLY A 26 1.50 -11.50 -21.69
C GLY A 26 0.48 -10.56 -21.02
N PRO A 27 -0.81 -10.70 -21.33
CA PRO A 27 -1.86 -9.85 -20.77
C PRO A 27 -2.01 -10.14 -19.29
N GLY A 28 -1.67 -9.18 -18.40
CA GLY A 28 -2.24 -9.23 -17.06
C GLY A 28 -1.39 -8.95 -15.84
N ASN A 29 -0.18 -8.46 -15.93
CA ASN A 29 0.54 -8.04 -14.72
C ASN A 29 0.67 -6.51 -14.70
N SER A 30 -0.34 -5.81 -14.13
CA SER A 30 -0.18 -4.38 -13.81
C SER A 30 0.96 -4.27 -12.80
N ALA A 31 2.01 -3.51 -13.18
CA ALA A 31 3.19 -3.34 -12.34
C ALA A 31 2.77 -2.76 -10.98
N SER A 32 3.26 -3.37 -9.91
CA SER A 32 3.10 -2.85 -8.55
C SER A 32 4.17 -1.79 -8.31
N LEU A 33 3.74 -0.56 -7.98
CA LEU A 33 4.61 0.56 -7.63
C LEU A 33 4.99 0.47 -6.15
N SER A 34 6.28 0.54 -5.84
CA SER A 34 6.75 0.66 -4.46
C SER A 34 6.61 2.12 -4.00
N LEU A 35 5.86 2.36 -2.93
CA LEU A 35 5.69 3.69 -2.33
C LEU A 35 6.68 3.95 -1.19
N PHE A 36 7.32 2.92 -0.65
CA PHE A 36 8.36 3.04 0.37
C PHE A 36 9.61 2.27 -0.06
N ASN A 37 10.76 2.95 -0.02
CA ASN A 37 12.02 2.41 -0.53
C ASN A 37 12.77 1.53 0.50
N GLY A 38 12.35 1.54 1.77
CA GLY A 38 13.00 0.80 2.87
C GLY A 38 14.35 1.35 3.32
N LYS A 39 14.74 2.54 2.88
CA LYS A 39 16.06 3.14 3.19
C LYS A 39 15.94 4.44 3.97
N ASP A 40 15.00 5.27 3.58
CA ASP A 40 14.76 6.59 4.15
C ASP A 40 13.30 7.03 3.92
N LEU A 41 12.95 8.24 4.34
CA LEU A 41 11.63 8.84 4.18
C LEU A 41 11.42 9.51 2.81
N THR A 42 12.20 9.22 1.78
CA THR A 42 11.97 9.78 0.45
C THR A 42 10.52 9.48 -0.01
N GLY A 43 9.79 10.52 -0.38
CA GLY A 43 8.36 10.46 -0.72
C GLY A 43 7.42 10.51 0.49
N TRP A 44 7.94 10.57 1.72
CA TRP A 44 7.17 10.65 2.96
C TRP A 44 7.69 11.77 3.86
N LYS A 45 6.79 12.32 4.66
CA LYS A 45 7.09 13.33 5.68
C LYS A 45 6.49 12.92 7.01
N ALA A 46 7.29 12.98 8.09
CA ALA A 46 6.77 12.84 9.44
C ALA A 46 5.76 13.96 9.74
N ILE A 47 4.65 13.59 10.36
CA ILE A 47 3.58 14.53 10.73
C ILE A 47 3.86 15.07 12.13
N ASP A 48 3.70 16.37 12.30
CA ASP A 48 3.73 17.02 13.61
C ASP A 48 2.33 16.97 14.21
N PHE A 49 2.12 16.06 15.15
CA PHE A 49 0.88 15.93 15.92
C PHE A 49 0.94 16.67 17.29
N GLY A 50 2.09 17.29 17.61
CA GLY A 50 2.26 17.99 18.90
C GLY A 50 2.59 17.09 20.09
N GLY A 51 2.90 15.83 19.86
CA GLY A 51 3.22 14.83 20.91
C GLY A 51 3.59 13.47 20.31
N GLN A 52 3.96 13.48 19.03
CA GLN A 52 4.36 12.27 18.29
C GLN A 52 5.65 11.66 18.85
N GLY A 53 5.76 10.34 18.70
CA GLY A 53 7.00 9.62 18.91
C GLY A 53 7.99 9.83 17.74
N GLU A 54 9.17 9.26 17.88
CA GLU A 54 10.18 9.32 16.81
C GLU A 54 9.72 8.55 15.57
N VAL A 55 9.87 9.17 14.39
CA VAL A 55 9.72 8.49 13.10
C VAL A 55 11.11 8.22 12.52
N SER A 56 11.42 6.97 12.26
CA SER A 56 12.72 6.56 11.72
C SER A 56 12.59 5.43 10.69
N VAL A 57 13.67 5.16 9.95
CA VAL A 57 13.77 4.00 9.07
C VAL A 57 14.93 3.13 9.55
N LYS A 58 14.62 1.88 9.89
CA LYS A 58 15.60 0.92 10.40
C LYS A 58 15.36 -0.47 9.82
N ASP A 59 16.42 -1.12 9.35
CA ASP A 59 16.40 -2.49 8.81
C ASP A 59 15.28 -2.71 7.75
N GLY A 60 15.09 -1.72 6.87
CA GLY A 60 14.08 -1.78 5.81
C GLY A 60 12.66 -1.47 6.27
N ASN A 61 12.46 -1.05 7.52
CA ASN A 61 11.16 -0.78 8.11
C ASN A 61 11.03 0.71 8.46
N LEU A 62 9.87 1.28 8.19
CA LEU A 62 9.41 2.53 8.78
C LEU A 62 8.97 2.23 10.21
N ILE A 63 9.58 2.91 11.18
CA ILE A 63 9.25 2.79 12.59
C ILE A 63 8.48 4.05 13.02
N LEU A 64 7.31 3.82 13.57
CA LEU A 64 6.48 4.84 14.21
C LEU A 64 6.58 4.63 15.72
N GLY A 65 7.42 5.39 16.40
CA GLY A 65 7.60 5.31 17.84
C GLY A 65 6.32 5.64 18.60
N ALA A 66 6.16 5.10 19.79
CA ALA A 66 5.03 5.47 20.64
C ALA A 66 5.10 6.94 21.03
N GLY A 67 4.07 7.72 20.75
CA GLY A 67 3.88 9.10 21.16
C GLY A 67 2.87 9.22 22.29
N GLU A 68 2.59 10.45 22.72
CA GLU A 68 1.51 10.72 23.68
C GLU A 68 0.13 10.42 23.06
N LEU A 69 -0.03 10.72 21.76
CA LEU A 69 -1.22 10.44 20.96
C LEU A 69 -0.81 9.70 19.67
N MET A 70 -0.78 10.40 18.53
CA MET A 70 -0.47 9.82 17.23
C MET A 70 0.99 10.01 16.85
N THR A 71 1.53 9.02 16.11
CA THR A 71 2.79 9.13 15.38
C THR A 71 2.54 8.65 13.96
N GLY A 72 3.05 9.35 12.95
CA GLY A 72 2.79 8.94 11.57
C GLY A 72 3.55 9.72 10.52
N VAL A 73 3.30 9.32 9.28
CA VAL A 73 3.85 9.92 8.08
C VAL A 73 2.75 10.17 7.05
N VAL A 74 2.92 11.21 6.24
CA VAL A 74 2.09 11.50 5.07
C VAL A 74 2.92 11.41 3.80
N PHE A 75 2.34 10.87 2.74
CA PHE A 75 2.94 10.82 1.42
C PHE A 75 2.97 12.23 0.83
N THR A 76 4.13 12.65 0.29
CA THR A 76 4.37 14.05 -0.12
C THR A 76 3.95 14.35 -1.55
N GLU A 77 3.63 13.32 -2.32
CA GLU A 77 3.18 13.44 -3.70
C GLU A 77 1.70 13.08 -3.82
N GLU A 78 1.08 13.37 -4.96
CA GLU A 78 -0.26 12.87 -5.23
C GLU A 78 -0.25 11.35 -5.29
N PRO A 79 -1.20 10.66 -4.64
CA PRO A 79 -1.32 9.21 -4.74
C PRO A 79 -1.47 8.78 -6.19
N PRO A 80 -0.78 7.69 -6.62
CA PRO A 80 -0.80 7.24 -8.03
C PRO A 80 -2.20 6.92 -8.57
N ALA A 81 -3.16 6.64 -7.71
CA ALA A 81 -4.56 6.43 -8.05
C ALA A 81 -5.47 6.80 -6.88
N ARG A 82 -6.73 7.16 -7.22
CA ARG A 82 -7.79 7.41 -6.23
C ARG A 82 -8.96 6.42 -6.33
N MET A 83 -8.95 5.56 -7.35
CA MET A 83 -9.95 4.51 -7.62
C MET A 83 -9.29 3.42 -8.49
N ASN A 84 -9.84 2.22 -8.50
CA ASN A 84 -9.33 1.07 -9.26
C ASN A 84 -7.88 0.74 -8.93
N TYR A 85 -7.60 0.58 -7.65
CA TYR A 85 -6.28 0.20 -7.18
C TYR A 85 -6.33 -0.77 -5.99
N GLU A 86 -5.18 -1.36 -5.72
CA GLU A 86 -4.91 -2.13 -4.52
C GLU A 86 -3.68 -1.53 -3.84
N ILE A 87 -3.78 -1.24 -2.54
CA ILE A 87 -2.64 -0.89 -1.70
C ILE A 87 -2.33 -2.04 -0.76
N SER A 88 -1.06 -2.36 -0.60
CA SER A 88 -0.60 -3.42 0.28
C SER A 88 0.60 -3.00 1.08
N LEU A 89 0.70 -3.50 2.30
CA LEU A 89 1.83 -3.31 3.19
C LEU A 89 1.92 -4.46 4.20
N GLU A 90 3.02 -4.54 4.92
CA GLU A 90 3.12 -5.36 6.11
C GLU A 90 3.29 -4.43 7.33
N ALA A 91 2.52 -4.71 8.38
CA ALA A 91 2.56 -3.96 9.62
C ALA A 91 2.74 -4.89 10.83
N LYS A 92 3.37 -4.36 11.87
CA LYS A 92 3.65 -5.08 13.11
C LYS A 92 3.46 -4.15 14.30
N ARG A 93 2.75 -4.62 15.34
CA ARG A 93 2.76 -3.99 16.65
C ARG A 93 4.06 -4.37 17.34
N VAL A 94 4.91 -3.39 17.60
CA VAL A 94 6.19 -3.60 18.31
C VAL A 94 5.96 -3.56 19.81
N GLU A 95 5.35 -2.46 20.31
CA GLU A 95 5.00 -2.23 21.70
C GLU A 95 3.72 -1.39 21.79
N GLY A 96 3.02 -1.39 22.91
CA GLY A 96 1.74 -0.71 23.09
C GLY A 96 0.53 -1.62 22.88
N ASP A 97 -0.65 -1.06 23.04
CA ASP A 97 -1.90 -1.84 23.10
C ASP A 97 -3.06 -1.20 22.30
N ASP A 98 -2.76 -0.24 21.40
CA ASP A 98 -3.75 0.34 20.50
C ASP A 98 -3.35 0.16 19.03
N PHE A 99 -3.93 0.89 18.08
CA PHE A 99 -3.66 0.62 16.67
C PHE A 99 -2.20 0.91 16.30
N PHE A 100 -1.62 -0.06 15.61
CA PHE A 100 -0.24 -0.03 15.14
C PHE A 100 -0.13 0.30 13.65
N CYS A 101 -1.28 0.38 12.96
CA CYS A 101 -1.40 0.80 11.57
C CYS A 101 -2.78 1.44 11.35
N GLY A 102 -2.80 2.75 11.24
CA GLY A 102 -3.87 3.54 10.67
C GLY A 102 -3.46 3.93 9.25
N LEU A 103 -4.02 3.29 8.24
CA LEU A 103 -3.73 3.57 6.83
C LEU A 103 -4.82 4.48 6.27
N THR A 104 -4.51 5.75 6.03
CA THR A 104 -5.37 6.68 5.30
C THR A 104 -5.09 6.58 3.80
N PHE A 105 -6.15 6.52 2.99
CA PHE A 105 -6.05 6.35 1.54
C PHE A 105 -7.25 6.94 0.80
N PRO A 106 -7.11 7.33 -0.48
CA PRO A 106 -8.18 7.94 -1.25
C PRO A 106 -9.23 6.93 -1.73
N VAL A 107 -10.49 7.36 -1.75
CA VAL A 107 -11.63 6.66 -2.38
C VAL A 107 -12.38 7.70 -3.23
N GLY A 108 -12.07 7.76 -4.51
CA GLY A 108 -12.56 8.82 -5.41
C GLY A 108 -12.09 10.20 -4.97
N THR A 109 -13.03 11.08 -4.68
CA THR A 109 -12.76 12.45 -4.21
C THR A 109 -12.52 12.52 -2.70
N ASN A 110 -12.91 11.48 -1.95
CA ASN A 110 -12.78 11.39 -0.51
C ASN A 110 -11.53 10.61 -0.09
N CYS A 111 -11.28 10.57 1.21
CA CYS A 111 -10.31 9.67 1.85
C CYS A 111 -10.99 8.97 3.02
N VAL A 112 -10.49 7.80 3.38
CA VAL A 112 -10.89 7.05 4.58
C VAL A 112 -9.64 6.49 5.25
N SER A 113 -9.77 6.04 6.50
CA SER A 113 -8.68 5.39 7.23
C SER A 113 -9.07 3.96 7.61
N LEU A 114 -8.25 2.99 7.23
CA LEU A 114 -8.31 1.64 7.80
C LEU A 114 -7.55 1.67 9.13
N ILE A 115 -8.24 1.39 10.22
CA ILE A 115 -7.63 1.23 11.54
C ILE A 115 -7.40 -0.27 11.79
N VAL A 116 -6.19 -0.65 12.21
CA VAL A 116 -5.82 -2.04 12.50
C VAL A 116 -5.37 -2.15 13.95
N GLY A 117 -6.19 -2.83 14.75
CA GLY A 117 -5.95 -3.07 16.16
C GLY A 117 -6.15 -1.84 17.05
N GLY A 118 -7.19 -1.06 16.80
CA GLY A 118 -7.58 0.09 17.61
C GLY A 118 -8.49 -0.28 18.80
N TRP A 119 -8.91 0.73 19.55
CA TRP A 119 -9.81 0.61 20.70
C TRP A 119 -9.36 -0.45 21.70
N GLY A 120 -8.15 -0.30 22.21
CA GLY A 120 -7.56 -1.26 23.14
C GLY A 120 -7.01 -2.50 22.43
N GLY A 121 -6.66 -2.38 21.15
CA GLY A 121 -5.84 -3.35 20.44
C GLY A 121 -6.55 -4.39 19.61
N VAL A 122 -7.90 -4.37 19.52
CA VAL A 122 -8.66 -5.48 18.90
C VAL A 122 -9.57 -5.06 17.74
N VAL A 123 -9.91 -3.77 17.59
CA VAL A 123 -10.84 -3.34 16.54
C VAL A 123 -10.07 -3.05 15.25
N THR A 124 -10.60 -3.59 14.15
CA THR A 124 -10.17 -3.26 12.79
C THR A 124 -11.40 -2.83 12.00
N GLY A 125 -11.31 -1.75 11.23
CA GLY A 125 -12.42 -1.24 10.45
C GLY A 125 -12.09 0.05 9.70
N ILE A 126 -13.02 0.51 8.88
CA ILE A 126 -12.92 1.75 8.12
C ILE A 126 -13.48 2.91 8.94
N SER A 127 -12.70 3.94 9.13
CA SER A 127 -13.09 5.16 9.83
C SER A 127 -13.01 6.34 8.84
N SER A 128 -14.14 7.02 8.47
CA SER A 128 -15.50 6.76 8.92
C SER A 128 -16.41 6.38 7.74
N VAL A 129 -17.47 5.62 8.06
CA VAL A 129 -18.57 5.29 7.14
C VAL A 129 -19.85 5.86 7.71
N ASN A 130 -20.56 6.69 6.95
CA ASN A 130 -21.79 7.39 7.39
C ASN A 130 -21.59 8.11 8.74
N TYR A 131 -20.42 8.76 8.90
CA TYR A 131 -20.00 9.49 10.13
C TYR A 131 -19.74 8.60 11.36
N LEU A 132 -19.80 7.28 11.21
CA LEU A 132 -19.52 6.31 12.28
C LEU A 132 -18.07 5.81 12.17
N ASP A 133 -17.42 5.65 13.32
CA ASP A 133 -16.06 5.17 13.42
C ASP A 133 -15.92 3.66 13.11
N ALA A 134 -14.68 3.20 12.99
CA ALA A 134 -14.36 1.79 12.75
C ALA A 134 -14.94 0.82 13.79
N SER A 135 -15.23 1.30 15.00
CA SER A 135 -15.85 0.51 16.07
C SER A 135 -17.38 0.47 16.04
N GLU A 136 -18.02 1.26 15.15
CA GLU A 136 -19.47 1.51 15.23
C GLU A 136 -20.20 1.34 13.89
N ASN A 137 -19.49 0.91 12.82
CA ASN A 137 -20.08 0.74 11.50
C ASN A 137 -19.95 -0.71 11.01
N GLU A 138 -20.54 -1.01 9.86
CA GLU A 138 -20.61 -2.36 9.31
C GLU A 138 -19.26 -2.95 8.89
N SER A 139 -18.18 -2.16 8.86
CA SER A 139 -16.84 -2.66 8.57
C SER A 139 -16.10 -3.16 9.83
N THR A 140 -16.72 -3.06 11.00
CA THR A 140 -16.11 -3.46 12.28
C THR A 140 -15.77 -4.94 12.30
N ALA A 141 -14.51 -5.26 12.50
CA ALA A 141 -14.00 -6.61 12.78
C ALA A 141 -13.24 -6.61 14.12
N VAL A 142 -13.48 -7.62 14.95
CA VAL A 142 -12.81 -7.79 16.24
C VAL A 142 -11.79 -8.90 16.09
N LEU A 143 -10.51 -8.55 16.13
CA LEU A 143 -9.38 -9.44 15.85
C LEU A 143 -8.34 -9.33 16.97
N LYS A 144 -7.59 -10.39 17.21
CA LYS A 144 -6.45 -10.38 18.14
C LYS A 144 -5.17 -10.19 17.36
N PHE A 145 -4.28 -9.34 17.89
CA PHE A 145 -2.99 -9.05 17.30
C PHE A 145 -1.86 -9.32 18.30
N ASP A 146 -0.98 -10.25 17.92
CA ASP A 146 0.22 -10.55 18.71
C ASP A 146 1.27 -9.44 18.49
N LYS A 147 1.96 -9.03 19.56
CA LYS A 147 3.13 -8.18 19.45
C LYS A 147 4.24 -8.91 18.69
N GLN A 148 5.08 -8.17 17.99
CA GLN A 148 6.23 -8.67 17.20
C GLN A 148 5.88 -9.57 16.00
N ARG A 149 4.59 -9.80 15.69
CA ARG A 149 4.13 -10.52 14.49
C ARG A 149 3.88 -9.56 13.35
N TRP A 150 4.36 -9.90 12.16
CA TRP A 150 4.02 -9.21 10.91
C TRP A 150 2.68 -9.68 10.38
N TYR A 151 1.84 -8.73 9.99
CA TYR A 151 0.56 -8.94 9.35
C TYR A 151 0.60 -8.34 7.96
N ALA A 152 0.24 -9.11 6.94
CA ALA A 152 0.07 -8.60 5.59
C ALA A 152 -1.31 -7.96 5.45
N ILE A 153 -1.33 -6.68 5.13
CA ILE A 153 -2.56 -5.89 4.96
C ILE A 153 -2.70 -5.55 3.49
N ARG A 154 -3.89 -5.77 2.94
CA ARG A 154 -4.21 -5.44 1.56
C ARG A 154 -5.59 -4.79 1.51
N VAL A 155 -5.67 -3.67 0.82
CA VAL A 155 -6.90 -2.90 0.61
C VAL A 155 -7.14 -2.76 -0.89
N GLN A 156 -8.32 -3.09 -1.34
CA GLN A 156 -8.76 -2.90 -2.72
C GLN A 156 -9.86 -1.84 -2.77
N VAL A 157 -9.68 -0.86 -3.65
CA VAL A 157 -10.64 0.23 -3.88
C VAL A 157 -11.13 0.16 -5.33
N ILE A 158 -12.38 -0.20 -5.49
CA ILE A 158 -13.06 -0.29 -6.79
C ILE A 158 -14.39 0.46 -6.74
N PRO A 159 -15.00 0.83 -7.88
CA PRO A 159 -16.30 1.51 -7.88
C PRO A 159 -17.34 0.75 -7.07
N GLY A 160 -17.96 1.43 -6.12
CA GLY A 160 -19.01 0.88 -5.27
C GLY A 160 -18.53 -0.10 -4.19
N ARG A 161 -17.21 -0.38 -4.05
CA ARG A 161 -16.77 -1.39 -3.10
C ARG A 161 -15.36 -1.17 -2.56
N LEU A 162 -15.17 -1.45 -1.30
CA LEU A 162 -13.89 -1.46 -0.60
C LEU A 162 -13.72 -2.80 0.11
N LYS A 163 -12.60 -3.48 -0.16
CA LYS A 163 -12.30 -4.77 0.46
C LYS A 163 -10.98 -4.71 1.20
N VAL A 164 -10.90 -5.40 2.34
CA VAL A 164 -9.67 -5.51 3.14
C VAL A 164 -9.38 -6.97 3.45
N TRP A 165 -8.13 -7.34 3.27
CA TRP A 165 -7.60 -8.64 3.70
C TRP A 165 -6.52 -8.44 4.74
N LEU A 166 -6.54 -9.29 5.75
CA LEU A 166 -5.47 -9.46 6.72
C LEU A 166 -4.85 -10.83 6.51
N ASP A 167 -3.54 -10.87 6.28
CA ASP A 167 -2.84 -12.04 5.75
C ASP A 167 -3.52 -12.51 4.44
N ASN A 168 -4.21 -13.61 4.42
CA ASN A 168 -4.95 -14.07 3.23
C ASN A 168 -6.48 -14.14 3.46
N GLU A 169 -6.96 -13.68 4.61
CA GLU A 169 -8.36 -13.69 4.97
C GLU A 169 -9.02 -12.35 4.61
N GLU A 170 -10.14 -12.38 3.89
CA GLU A 170 -10.96 -11.20 3.65
C GLU A 170 -11.74 -10.89 4.94
N ILE A 171 -11.41 -9.75 5.57
CA ILE A 171 -11.98 -9.34 6.85
C ILE A 171 -13.02 -8.24 6.72
N ILE A 172 -13.00 -7.49 5.60
CA ILE A 172 -13.97 -6.43 5.31
C ILE A 172 -14.34 -6.53 3.83
N ASP A 173 -15.65 -6.52 3.54
CA ASP A 173 -16.23 -6.35 2.22
C ASP A 173 -17.35 -5.31 2.33
N LEU A 174 -16.97 -4.02 2.13
CA LEU A 174 -17.84 -2.88 2.33
C LEU A 174 -18.39 -2.38 0.99
N GLU A 175 -19.70 -2.38 0.82
CA GLU A 175 -20.35 -1.63 -0.24
C GLU A 175 -20.27 -0.13 0.07
N THR A 176 -19.88 0.70 -0.92
CA THR A 176 -19.66 2.13 -0.73
C THR A 176 -20.66 3.01 -1.50
N THR A 177 -21.56 2.39 -2.29
CA THR A 177 -22.63 3.11 -3.00
C THR A 177 -23.55 3.78 -1.98
N ASP A 178 -23.89 5.05 -2.22
CA ASP A 178 -24.78 5.86 -1.39
C ASP A 178 -24.31 6.04 0.08
N LYS A 179 -23.03 5.77 0.38
CA LYS A 179 -22.46 5.99 1.70
C LYS A 179 -21.60 7.25 1.73
N HIS A 180 -21.70 7.96 2.85
CA HIS A 180 -20.76 9.01 3.15
C HIS A 180 -19.45 8.40 3.65
N LEU A 181 -18.38 8.56 2.89
CA LEU A 181 -17.03 8.15 3.25
C LEU A 181 -16.21 9.37 3.64
N GLY A 182 -15.49 9.30 4.73
CA GLY A 182 -14.65 10.39 5.21
C GLY A 182 -13.57 9.92 6.16
N VAL A 183 -12.64 10.80 6.49
CA VAL A 183 -11.70 10.60 7.58
C VAL A 183 -12.37 11.10 8.86
N ARG A 184 -12.12 10.43 9.98
CA ARG A 184 -12.58 10.89 11.30
C ARG A 184 -12.03 12.30 11.55
N PRO A 185 -12.88 13.27 12.00
CA PRO A 185 -12.40 14.60 12.38
C PRO A 185 -11.33 14.54 13.49
N GLY A 186 -10.25 15.30 13.32
CA GLY A 186 -9.16 15.42 14.28
C GLY A 186 -7.80 15.10 13.64
N ASP A 187 -6.83 14.72 14.47
CA ASP A 187 -5.42 14.60 14.08
C ASP A 187 -5.17 13.67 12.87
N ILE A 188 -5.98 12.62 12.72
CA ILE A 188 -5.82 11.68 11.61
C ILE A 188 -6.09 12.33 10.23
N GLU A 189 -6.75 13.48 10.17
CA GLU A 189 -6.94 14.26 8.95
C GLU A 189 -5.60 14.70 8.34
N LEU A 190 -4.56 14.88 9.16
CA LEU A 190 -3.22 15.21 8.72
C LEU A 190 -2.56 14.08 7.90
N CYS A 191 -3.12 12.88 7.95
CA CYS A 191 -2.66 11.73 7.13
C CYS A 191 -3.19 11.76 5.69
N GLN A 192 -4.05 12.71 5.32
CA GLN A 192 -4.61 12.79 3.97
C GLN A 192 -3.61 13.38 2.96
N PRO A 193 -3.68 12.98 1.67
CA PRO A 193 -4.59 11.99 1.09
C PRO A 193 -4.12 10.54 1.25
N LEU A 194 -2.85 10.30 1.57
CA LEU A 194 -2.25 8.99 1.81
C LEU A 194 -1.28 9.09 2.96
N GLY A 195 -1.53 8.36 4.04
CA GLY A 195 -0.70 8.42 5.24
C GLY A 195 -0.77 7.14 6.06
N ILE A 196 0.18 6.98 6.95
CA ILE A 196 0.26 5.83 7.86
C ILE A 196 0.58 6.35 9.26
N CYS A 197 -0.19 5.92 10.24
CA CYS A 197 -0.01 6.36 11.63
C CYS A 197 -0.26 5.22 12.64
N SER A 198 0.12 5.45 13.88
CA SER A 198 -0.20 4.63 15.04
C SER A 198 -0.72 5.51 16.18
N TRP A 199 -1.33 4.91 17.20
CA TRP A 199 -1.82 5.61 18.39
C TRP A 199 -1.22 5.01 19.65
N GLN A 200 -0.43 5.80 20.41
CA GLN A 200 0.20 5.39 21.67
C GLN A 200 0.91 4.02 21.58
N THR A 201 1.31 3.63 20.38
CA THR A 201 1.76 2.29 20.04
C THR A 201 2.95 2.40 19.09
N GLU A 202 4.00 1.68 19.37
CA GLU A 202 5.11 1.54 18.43
C GLU A 202 4.71 0.57 17.31
N GLY A 203 4.65 1.09 16.09
CA GLY A 203 4.36 0.36 14.87
C GLY A 203 5.59 0.23 13.97
N ALA A 204 5.74 -0.90 13.31
CA ALA A 204 6.72 -1.08 12.23
C ALA A 204 5.98 -1.41 10.94
N ILE A 205 6.34 -0.72 9.85
CA ILE A 205 5.69 -0.82 8.54
C ILE A 205 6.74 -1.12 7.48
N ARG A 206 6.41 -1.96 6.49
CA ARG A 206 7.29 -2.23 5.35
C ARG A 206 6.50 -2.63 4.10
N LYS A 207 7.20 -2.70 2.97
CA LYS A 207 6.66 -3.17 1.68
C LYS A 207 5.40 -2.42 1.23
N VAL A 208 5.32 -1.12 1.47
CA VAL A 208 4.19 -0.29 1.05
C VAL A 208 4.18 -0.21 -0.48
N ARG A 209 3.11 -0.70 -1.10
CA ARG A 209 2.98 -0.81 -2.55
C ARG A 209 1.57 -0.45 -3.00
N MET A 210 1.46 0.09 -4.21
CA MET A 210 0.19 0.31 -4.88
C MET A 210 0.21 -0.34 -6.26
N LYS A 211 -0.87 -1.00 -6.60
CA LYS A 211 -1.08 -1.66 -7.89
C LYS A 211 -2.37 -1.12 -8.50
N MET A 212 -2.30 -0.55 -9.70
CA MET A 212 -3.48 -0.16 -10.45
C MET A 212 -4.22 -1.39 -10.95
N LEU A 213 -5.53 -1.40 -10.80
CA LEU A 213 -6.41 -2.44 -11.30
C LEU A 213 -6.98 -2.01 -12.65
N LYS A 214 -7.25 -2.98 -13.52
CA LYS A 214 -7.99 -2.70 -14.75
C LYS A 214 -9.44 -2.33 -14.37
N SER A 215 -9.97 -1.29 -14.96
CA SER A 215 -11.41 -1.03 -14.87
C SER A 215 -12.13 -2.24 -15.48
N SER A 216 -13.03 -2.86 -14.74
CA SER A 216 -14.01 -3.78 -15.33
C SER A 216 -14.94 -2.92 -16.20
N GLU A 217 -14.95 -3.20 -17.48
CA GLU A 217 -15.93 -2.65 -18.44
C GLU A 217 -17.35 -3.11 -18.08
#